data_db177ffb673b8d097ca13d2a2b42e34b
#
_entry.id   db177ffb673b8d097ca13d2a2b42e34b
#
_cell.length_a   1.000
_cell.length_b   1.000
_cell.length_c   1.000
_cell.angle_alpha   90.00
_cell.angle_beta   90.00
_cell.angle_gamma   90.00
#
_symmetry.space_group_name_H-M   'P 1'
#
loop_
_entity.id
_entity.type
_entity.pdbx_description
1 polymer ?
#
loop_
_entity_poly.entity_id
_entity_poly.type
_entity_poly.pdbx_seq_one_letter_code
_entity_poly.pdbx_strand_id
1 'polypeptide(L)'
;MQVLLTPGHSPGSVCLYWPQKKVLFTGDVVFSQSIGRTDLPGGSGKQLKESIARLAELDADILCPGHGDVVTGRENVKKNFKMIRDFWFNYL
;
A
#
# COMPACT_ATOMS: atom_id res chain seq x y z
N MET A 1 9.15 15.10 -1.58
CA MET A 1 8.67 13.69 -1.46
C MET A 1 8.68 13.28 0.00
N GLN A 2 7.64 12.61 0.45
CA GLN A 2 7.52 12.17 1.83
C GLN A 2 7.85 10.68 1.94
N VAL A 3 8.63 10.32 2.96
CA VAL A 3 8.94 8.93 3.29
C VAL A 3 8.01 8.50 4.41
N LEU A 4 7.29 7.40 4.20
CA LEU A 4 6.33 6.87 5.17
C LEU A 4 6.78 5.49 5.61
N LEU A 5 6.95 5.30 6.92
CA LEU A 5 7.24 3.98 7.46
C LEU A 5 5.96 3.14 7.41
N THR A 6 6.03 2.01 6.72
CA THR A 6 4.87 1.14 6.49
C THR A 6 5.22 -0.31 6.82
N PRO A 7 5.43 -0.62 8.10
CA PRO A 7 5.80 -1.98 8.49
C PRO A 7 4.65 -2.97 8.27
N GLY A 8 5.00 -4.24 8.16
CA GLY A 8 4.05 -5.33 8.02
C GLY A 8 4.55 -6.40 7.09
N HIS A 9 4.91 -6.05 5.86
CA HIS A 9 5.64 -6.94 4.96
C HIS A 9 7.04 -7.19 5.54
N SER A 10 7.70 -6.13 5.97
CA SER A 10 8.92 -6.20 6.77
C SER A 10 8.95 -5.04 7.76
N PRO A 11 9.77 -5.11 8.84
CA PRO A 11 9.84 -4.00 9.80
C PRO A 11 10.33 -2.70 9.21
N GLY A 12 11.20 -2.76 8.20
CA GLY A 12 11.79 -1.58 7.57
C GLY A 12 11.11 -1.14 6.29
N SER A 13 9.94 -1.69 5.94
CA SER A 13 9.23 -1.31 4.72
C SER A 13 8.84 0.16 4.75
N VAL A 14 9.04 0.84 3.63
CA VAL A 14 8.67 2.24 3.47
C VAL A 14 7.90 2.43 2.16
N CYS A 15 7.05 3.45 2.16
CA CYS A 15 6.43 3.96 0.95
C CYS A 15 6.85 5.40 0.75
N LEU A 16 6.81 5.87 -0.49
CA LEU A 16 7.12 7.25 -0.83
C LEU A 16 5.88 7.92 -1.39
N TYR A 17 5.58 9.12 -0.91
CA TYR A 17 4.46 9.91 -1.41
C TYR A 17 4.98 11.22 -2.02
N TRP A 18 4.58 11.48 -3.25
CA TRP A 18 4.93 12.70 -3.97
C TRP A 18 3.67 13.58 -4.09
N PRO A 19 3.44 14.49 -3.13
CA PRO A 19 2.16 15.24 -3.07
C PRO A 19 1.93 16.14 -4.27
N GLN A 20 2.98 16.75 -4.83
CA GLN A 20 2.86 17.66 -5.97
C GLN A 20 2.35 16.95 -7.24
N LYS A 21 2.65 15.68 -7.38
CA LYS A 21 2.22 14.84 -8.50
C LYS A 21 1.14 13.84 -8.12
N LYS A 22 0.81 13.75 -6.83
CA LYS A 22 -0.14 12.80 -6.27
C LYS A 22 0.18 11.36 -6.67
N VAL A 23 1.45 11.00 -6.55
CA VAL A 23 1.96 9.65 -6.84
C VAL A 23 2.38 8.97 -5.54
N LEU A 24 1.92 7.75 -5.34
CA LEU A 24 2.25 6.93 -4.20
C LEU A 24 3.06 5.71 -4.66
N PHE A 25 4.29 5.60 -4.16
CA PHE A 25 5.17 4.46 -4.44
C PHE A 25 5.07 3.50 -3.26
N THR A 26 4.58 2.30 -3.50
CA THR A 26 4.21 1.38 -2.43
C THR A 26 5.11 0.14 -2.30
N GLY A 27 6.17 0.04 -3.11
CA GLY A 27 7.13 -1.06 -3.01
C GLY A 27 6.43 -2.42 -2.92
N ASP A 28 6.74 -3.17 -1.87
CA ASP A 28 6.15 -4.48 -1.63
C ASP A 28 5.00 -4.46 -0.61
N VAL A 29 4.43 -3.29 -0.32
CA VAL A 29 3.35 -3.15 0.66
C VAL A 29 1.99 -3.30 0.01
N VAL A 30 1.72 -2.57 -1.06
CA VAL A 30 0.44 -2.60 -1.80
C VAL A 30 0.71 -2.78 -3.28
N PHE A 31 -0.05 -3.66 -3.89
CA PHE A 31 -0.03 -3.91 -5.33
C PHE A 31 -1.41 -3.66 -5.94
N SER A 32 -1.49 -3.73 -7.26
CA SER A 32 -2.79 -3.77 -7.93
C SER A 32 -3.53 -5.04 -7.49
N GLN A 33 -4.62 -4.87 -6.76
CA GLN A 33 -5.50 -5.94 -6.26
C GLN A 33 -4.82 -6.93 -5.32
N SER A 34 -3.69 -6.57 -4.71
CA SER A 34 -2.98 -7.46 -3.80
C SER A 34 -2.15 -6.68 -2.79
N ILE A 35 -1.59 -7.39 -1.83
CA ILE A 35 -0.76 -6.82 -0.76
C ILE A 35 0.50 -7.67 -0.58
N GLY A 36 1.50 -7.09 0.12
CA GLY A 36 2.71 -7.81 0.48
C GLY A 36 2.41 -8.95 1.44
N ARG A 37 3.20 -10.02 1.35
CA ARG A 37 3.06 -11.17 2.27
C ARG A 37 3.59 -10.80 3.65
N THR A 38 3.06 -11.45 4.68
CA THR A 38 3.44 -11.21 6.08
C THR A 38 3.91 -12.48 6.79
N ASP A 39 4.04 -13.58 6.08
CA ASP A 39 4.35 -14.90 6.63
C ASP A 39 5.85 -15.20 6.74
N LEU A 40 6.70 -14.23 6.36
CA LEU A 40 8.15 -14.34 6.53
C LEU A 40 8.58 -13.74 7.87
N PRO A 41 9.78 -14.11 8.39
CA PRO A 41 10.29 -13.53 9.63
C PRO A 41 10.28 -12.02 9.59
N GLY A 42 9.75 -11.39 10.65
CA GLY A 42 9.58 -9.94 10.74
C GLY A 42 8.28 -9.43 10.14
N GLY A 43 7.50 -10.27 9.44
CA GLY A 43 6.20 -9.89 8.91
C GLY A 43 5.15 -9.76 10.01
N SER A 44 4.16 -8.89 9.82
CA SER A 44 3.07 -8.69 10.75
C SER A 44 1.81 -8.25 10.02
N GLY A 45 0.79 -9.10 10.04
CA GLY A 45 -0.50 -8.75 9.42
C GLY A 45 -1.15 -7.54 10.07
N LYS A 46 -1.06 -7.43 11.39
CA LYS A 46 -1.61 -6.29 12.12
C LYS A 46 -0.94 -4.98 11.68
N GLN A 47 0.39 -4.97 11.60
CA GLN A 47 1.12 -3.77 11.18
C GLN A 47 0.84 -3.43 9.72
N LEU A 48 0.75 -4.44 8.85
CA LEU A 48 0.44 -4.20 7.44
C LEU A 48 -0.95 -3.59 7.29
N LYS A 49 -1.92 -4.09 8.03
CA LYS A 49 -3.28 -3.53 8.02
C LYS A 49 -3.28 -2.06 8.41
N GLU A 50 -2.58 -1.71 9.49
CA GLU A 50 -2.47 -0.33 9.96
C GLU A 50 -1.77 0.56 8.95
N SER A 51 -0.69 0.05 8.33
CA SER A 51 0.06 0.79 7.31
C SER A 51 -0.82 1.07 6.08
N ILE A 52 -1.53 0.07 5.59
CA ILE A 52 -2.41 0.21 4.43
C ILE A 52 -3.54 1.19 4.72
N ALA A 53 -4.12 1.14 5.92
CA ALA A 53 -5.18 2.06 6.31
C ALA A 53 -4.70 3.52 6.26
N ARG A 54 -3.46 3.78 6.70
CA ARG A 54 -2.88 5.13 6.61
C ARG A 54 -2.65 5.55 5.16
N LEU A 55 -2.13 4.64 4.32
CA LEU A 55 -1.90 4.93 2.90
C LEU A 55 -3.20 5.24 2.16
N ALA A 56 -4.28 4.57 2.52
CA ALA A 56 -5.58 4.76 1.87
C ALA A 56 -6.16 6.18 2.08
N GLU A 57 -5.70 6.90 3.10
CA GLU A 57 -6.14 8.26 3.37
C GLU A 57 -5.41 9.30 2.51
N LEU A 58 -4.34 8.92 1.84
CA LEU A 58 -3.59 9.84 1.01
C LEU A 58 -4.32 10.12 -0.30
N ASP A 59 -4.20 11.35 -0.78
CA ASP A 59 -4.78 11.78 -2.05
C ASP A 59 -3.81 11.39 -3.18
N ALA A 60 -4.06 10.26 -3.81
CA ALA A 60 -3.19 9.73 -4.85
C ALA A 60 -3.95 9.49 -6.16
N ASP A 61 -3.40 9.99 -7.25
CA ASP A 61 -3.91 9.74 -8.61
C ASP A 61 -3.24 8.53 -9.26
N ILE A 62 -2.04 8.17 -8.78
CA ILE A 62 -1.24 7.06 -9.32
C ILE A 62 -0.66 6.28 -8.15
N LEU A 63 -0.76 4.95 -8.24
CA LEU A 63 -0.12 4.03 -7.31
C LEU A 63 0.90 3.20 -8.08
N CYS A 64 2.18 3.33 -7.68
CA CYS A 64 3.29 2.63 -8.31
C CYS A 64 3.83 1.56 -7.37
N PRO A 65 3.44 0.30 -7.53
CA PRO A 65 4.00 -0.78 -6.72
C PRO A 65 5.38 -1.20 -7.22
N GLY A 66 6.09 -1.98 -6.39
CA GLY A 66 7.38 -2.53 -6.78
C GLY A 66 7.28 -3.64 -7.82
N HIS A 67 6.13 -4.29 -7.91
CA HIS A 67 5.83 -5.36 -8.85
C HIS A 67 4.40 -5.21 -9.37
N GLY A 68 4.14 -5.75 -10.56
CA GLY A 68 2.81 -5.74 -11.14
C GLY A 68 2.44 -4.41 -11.75
N ASP A 69 1.14 -4.22 -11.94
CA ASP A 69 0.63 -3.09 -12.70
C ASP A 69 0.60 -1.80 -11.89
N VAL A 70 0.88 -0.69 -12.55
CA VAL A 70 0.62 0.64 -12.02
C VAL A 70 -0.89 0.88 -12.04
N VAL A 71 -1.44 1.44 -10.97
CA VAL A 71 -2.85 1.82 -10.91
C VAL A 71 -2.94 3.31 -11.19
N THR A 72 -3.65 3.69 -12.26
CA THR A 72 -3.80 5.08 -12.67
C THR A 72 -5.23 5.56 -12.51
N GLY A 73 -5.39 6.81 -12.10
CA GLY A 73 -6.67 7.44 -11.87
C GLY A 73 -7.08 7.39 -10.41
N ARG A 74 -7.50 8.53 -9.86
CA ARG A 74 -7.88 8.65 -8.44
C ARG A 74 -8.93 7.61 -8.05
N GLU A 75 -9.97 7.45 -8.87
CA GLU A 75 -11.04 6.50 -8.57
C GLU A 75 -10.55 5.05 -8.57
N ASN A 76 -9.65 4.72 -9.48
CA ASN A 76 -9.07 3.38 -9.54
C ASN A 76 -8.17 3.10 -8.35
N VAL A 77 -7.41 4.10 -7.89
CA VAL A 77 -6.60 3.98 -6.67
C VAL A 77 -7.51 3.75 -5.46
N LYS A 78 -8.58 4.53 -5.32
CA LYS A 78 -9.55 4.35 -4.24
C LYS A 78 -10.22 2.99 -4.28
N LYS A 79 -10.62 2.52 -5.46
CA LYS A 79 -11.21 1.18 -5.63
C LYS A 79 -10.23 0.09 -5.24
N ASN A 80 -8.95 0.27 -5.56
CA ASN A 80 -7.92 -0.69 -5.19
C ASN A 80 -7.80 -0.83 -3.67
N PHE A 81 -7.73 0.30 -2.94
CA PHE A 81 -7.68 0.27 -1.48
C PHE A 81 -8.96 -0.29 -0.87
N LYS A 82 -10.12 0.02 -1.45
CA LYS A 82 -11.39 -0.51 -0.97
C LYS A 82 -11.44 -2.03 -1.12
N MET A 83 -11.03 -2.57 -2.26
CA MET A 83 -10.98 -4.01 -2.49
C MET A 83 -10.01 -4.69 -1.53
N ILE A 84 -8.85 -4.09 -1.28
CA ILE A 84 -7.87 -4.63 -0.33
C ILE A 84 -8.50 -4.70 1.07
N ARG A 85 -9.17 -3.63 1.51
CA ARG A 85 -9.84 -3.61 2.81
C ARG A 85 -10.95 -4.66 2.90
N ASP A 86 -11.77 -4.78 1.85
CA ASP A 86 -12.95 -5.66 1.88
C ASP A 86 -12.57 -7.12 1.73
N PHE A 87 -11.45 -7.44 1.09
CA PHE A 87 -11.01 -8.80 0.83
C PHE A 87 -9.78 -9.20 1.66
N TRP A 88 -8.67 -8.50 1.47
CA TRP A 88 -7.40 -8.92 2.06
C TRP A 88 -7.30 -8.72 3.56
N PHE A 89 -7.99 -7.72 4.12
CA PHE A 89 -7.94 -7.47 5.56
C PHE A 89 -8.50 -8.64 6.38
N ASN A 90 -9.31 -9.49 5.78
CA ASN A 90 -9.81 -10.69 6.44
C ASN A 90 -8.72 -11.74 6.68
N TYR A 91 -7.60 -11.63 5.98
CA TYR A 91 -6.47 -12.55 6.09
C TYR A 91 -5.32 -11.97 6.92
N LEU A 92 -5.46 -10.80 7.45
CA LEU A 92 -4.44 -10.12 8.26
C LEU A 92 -4.82 -10.08 9.78
#